data_dcfc954f827a1c4ea2ffddc835cfe7fc
#
_entry.id   dcfc954f827a1c4ea2ffddc835cfe7fc
#
_cell.length_a   1.000
_cell.length_b   1.000
_cell.length_c   1.000
_cell.angle_alpha   90.00
_cell.angle_beta   90.00
_cell.angle_gamma   90.00
#
_symmetry.space_group_name_H-M   'P 1'
#
loop_
_entity.id
_entity.type
_entity.pdbx_description
1 polymer ?
#
loop_
_entity_poly.entity_id
_entity_poly.type
_entity_poly.pdbx_seq_one_letter_code
_entity_poly.pdbx_strand_id
1 'polypeptide(L)'
;MIVTNARGPETGPLTAVSRGRESASATGHRSRLVPLRPCAEESPHALQTEHTRLHQAFLGRVIDYLCADAGVRQFVDWGCPVPGTAERVRDACSGASVVHVAPHGTAGVLSTAGAAVLSGEGSGVDALLRRLGTSGLVDFDEPVAVLMTRPFTAGDPPTGTDALHALMRGGGYLALASTAPHAVAERAFLPFQPLEPGVADIAWWPYPDEDVSDKGTGIVAGLGRAPVQGRGTRRWR
;
A
#
# COMPACT_ATOMS: atom_id res chain seq x y z
N MET A 1 -2.02 -54.21 -0.01
CA MET A 1 -2.28 -54.63 1.38
C MET A 1 -3.07 -53.47 1.98
N ILE A 2 -4.30 -53.36 1.74
CA ILE A 2 -5.60 -53.72 2.33
C ILE A 2 -5.49 -53.73 3.87
N VAL A 3 -6.14 -52.82 4.56
CA VAL A 3 -7.19 -53.10 5.56
C VAL A 3 -8.05 -51.88 5.82
N THR A 4 -9.28 -52.04 5.53
CA THR A 4 -10.54 -51.35 5.81
C THR A 4 -10.97 -51.50 7.28
N ASN A 5 -11.68 -50.52 7.87
CA ASN A 5 -12.88 -50.69 8.73
C ASN A 5 -13.33 -49.27 9.18
N ALA A 6 -14.46 -48.78 8.90
CA ALA A 6 -15.90 -49.10 8.94
C ALA A 6 -16.52 -49.06 10.37
N ARG A 7 -17.66 -48.33 10.41
CA ARG A 7 -18.78 -48.30 11.36
C ARG A 7 -18.69 -47.27 12.49
N GLY A 8 -19.72 -46.49 12.80
CA GLY A 8 -21.15 -46.47 12.46
C GLY A 8 -21.90 -45.78 13.61
N PRO A 9 -23.14 -45.39 13.49
CA PRO A 9 -23.75 -44.23 14.17
C PRO A 9 -24.55 -44.65 15.45
N GLU A 10 -24.83 -43.68 16.32
CA GLU A 10 -25.92 -43.85 17.31
C GLU A 10 -26.74 -42.57 17.49
N THR A 11 -28.01 -42.87 17.42
CA THR A 11 -29.20 -42.04 17.45
C THR A 11 -29.76 -41.89 18.88
N GLY A 12 -30.31 -40.67 19.16
CA GLY A 12 -31.52 -40.42 19.91
C GLY A 12 -31.43 -40.23 21.43
N PRO A 13 -32.49 -39.79 22.13
CA PRO A 13 -33.80 -39.36 21.66
C PRO A 13 -34.31 -38.01 22.23
N LEU A 14 -35.44 -37.61 21.67
CA LEU A 14 -36.40 -36.58 22.09
C LEU A 14 -37.06 -36.86 23.44
N THR A 15 -37.34 -35.81 24.21
CA THR A 15 -38.52 -35.70 25.13
C THR A 15 -38.60 -34.23 25.57
N ALA A 16 -39.61 -33.55 25.57
CA ALA A 16 -41.02 -33.48 25.68
C ALA A 16 -41.43 -32.18 26.38
N VAL A 17 -42.22 -31.45 25.73
CA VAL A 17 -43.36 -30.60 26.13
C VAL A 17 -43.58 -30.38 27.64
N SER A 18 -43.73 -29.10 28.05
CA SER A 18 -44.69 -28.72 29.06
C SER A 18 -45.28 -27.34 28.79
N ARG A 19 -46.59 -27.32 28.63
CA ARG A 19 -47.46 -26.12 28.59
C ARG A 19 -47.67 -25.65 30.04
N GLY A 20 -47.56 -24.34 30.24
CA GLY A 20 -48.02 -23.65 31.44
C GLY A 20 -48.63 -22.31 31.07
N ARG A 21 -49.92 -22.23 31.16
CA ARG A 21 -50.80 -21.07 31.02
C ARG A 21 -50.75 -20.31 32.36
N GLU A 22 -50.65 -18.98 32.38
CA GLU A 22 -51.69 -18.14 32.98
C GLU A 22 -51.33 -16.67 33.01
N SER A 23 -52.36 -15.90 32.92
CA SER A 23 -52.52 -14.45 32.81
C SER A 23 -52.06 -13.65 34.03
N ALA A 24 -51.53 -12.47 33.83
CA ALA A 24 -51.87 -11.31 34.66
C ALA A 24 -51.50 -9.98 33.94
N SER A 25 -52.52 -9.18 33.77
CA SER A 25 -52.53 -7.79 33.33
C SER A 25 -51.78 -6.93 34.33
N ALA A 26 -50.76 -6.19 33.86
CA ALA A 26 -50.27 -5.02 34.59
C ALA A 26 -49.78 -3.99 33.58
N THR A 27 -50.55 -2.89 33.52
CA THR A 27 -50.26 -1.66 32.81
C THR A 27 -49.04 -0.99 33.45
N GLY A 28 -47.84 -1.25 32.88
CA GLY A 28 -46.61 -0.58 33.26
C GLY A 28 -46.06 0.15 32.06
N HIS A 29 -45.91 1.44 32.19
CA HIS A 29 -45.12 2.28 31.29
C HIS A 29 -43.77 1.64 31.09
N ARG A 30 -43.58 0.91 29.99
CA ARG A 30 -42.26 0.46 29.57
C ARG A 30 -41.54 1.62 28.92
N SER A 31 -40.69 2.30 29.68
CA SER A 31 -39.60 3.06 29.13
C SER A 31 -38.86 2.15 28.16
N ARG A 32 -39.00 2.43 26.87
CA ARG A 32 -38.31 1.74 25.81
C ARG A 32 -36.85 2.12 25.91
N LEU A 33 -36.06 1.37 26.68
CA LEU A 33 -34.61 1.43 26.59
C LEU A 33 -34.24 1.09 25.16
N VAL A 34 -33.91 2.12 24.39
CA VAL A 34 -33.25 1.97 23.09
C VAL A 34 -31.90 1.34 23.43
N PRO A 35 -31.59 0.10 23.01
CA PRO A 35 -30.27 -0.41 23.21
C PRO A 35 -29.32 0.53 22.46
N LEU A 36 -28.41 1.19 23.21
CA LEU A 36 -27.24 1.80 22.64
C LEU A 36 -26.57 0.70 21.81
N ARG A 37 -26.60 0.85 20.50
CA ARG A 37 -25.76 0.02 19.63
C ARG A 37 -24.35 0.21 20.15
N PRO A 38 -23.64 -0.85 20.55
CA PRO A 38 -22.22 -0.71 20.80
C PRO A 38 -21.64 -0.10 19.52
N CYS A 39 -20.84 0.94 19.66
CA CYS A 39 -19.95 1.37 18.58
C CYS A 39 -19.28 0.08 18.12
N ALA A 40 -19.53 -0.30 16.86
CA ALA A 40 -18.85 -1.45 16.28
C ALA A 40 -17.36 -1.12 16.39
N GLU A 41 -16.67 -1.79 17.29
CA GLU A 41 -15.21 -1.81 17.29
C GLU A 41 -14.86 -2.37 15.92
N GLU A 42 -14.32 -1.51 15.05
CA GLU A 42 -13.89 -1.93 13.73
C GLU A 42 -12.89 -3.05 13.94
N SER A 43 -13.19 -4.21 13.39
CA SER A 43 -12.30 -5.36 13.56
C SER A 43 -10.94 -5.01 12.93
N PRO A 44 -9.82 -5.46 13.51
CA PRO A 44 -8.48 -5.20 12.93
C PRO A 44 -8.38 -5.57 11.46
N HIS A 45 -9.14 -6.57 11.02
CA HIS A 45 -9.21 -6.98 9.61
C HIS A 45 -9.95 -5.96 8.73
N ALA A 46 -11.01 -5.33 9.23
CA ALA A 46 -11.74 -4.29 8.49
C ALA A 46 -10.87 -3.03 8.31
N LEU A 47 -10.14 -2.62 9.36
CA LEU A 47 -9.18 -1.52 9.29
C LEU A 47 -8.06 -1.79 8.29
N GLN A 48 -7.48 -3.00 8.30
CA GLN A 48 -6.44 -3.36 7.35
C GLN A 48 -6.93 -3.37 5.90
N THR A 49 -8.16 -3.79 5.66
CA THR A 49 -8.78 -3.77 4.32
C THR A 49 -8.99 -2.33 3.85
N GLU A 50 -9.47 -1.44 4.74
CA GLU A 50 -9.67 -0.03 4.43
C GLU A 50 -8.33 0.68 4.16
N HIS A 51 -7.31 0.45 4.97
CA HIS A 51 -5.96 0.98 4.74
C HIS A 51 -5.40 0.55 3.37
N THR A 52 -5.61 -0.71 2.99
CA THR A 52 -5.18 -1.21 1.68
C THR A 52 -5.93 -0.50 0.55
N ARG A 53 -7.23 -0.31 0.68
CA ARG A 53 -8.06 0.39 -0.30
C ARG A 53 -7.60 1.85 -0.50
N LEU A 54 -7.39 2.57 0.60
CA LEU A 54 -6.92 3.96 0.58
C LEU A 54 -5.53 4.06 -0.08
N HIS A 55 -4.65 3.13 0.24
CA HIS A 55 -3.31 3.10 -0.35
C HIS A 55 -3.35 2.80 -1.86
N GLN A 56 -4.18 1.86 -2.30
CA GLN A 56 -4.40 1.59 -3.71
C GLN A 56 -4.96 2.81 -4.45
N ALA A 57 -5.93 3.50 -3.86
CA ALA A 57 -6.49 4.72 -4.42
C ALA A 57 -5.44 5.84 -4.55
N PHE A 58 -4.62 6.04 -3.51
CA PHE A 58 -3.49 6.98 -3.54
C PHE A 58 -2.50 6.64 -4.65
N LEU A 59 -2.02 5.40 -4.72
CA LEU A 59 -1.08 4.98 -5.76
C LEU A 59 -1.68 5.16 -7.16
N GLY A 60 -2.98 4.91 -7.31
CA GLY A 60 -3.69 5.18 -8.57
C GLY A 60 -3.58 6.65 -8.99
N ARG A 61 -3.88 7.60 -8.10
CA ARG A 61 -3.76 9.04 -8.37
C ARG A 61 -2.32 9.46 -8.67
N VAL A 62 -1.34 8.90 -7.93
CA VAL A 62 0.09 9.13 -8.18
C VAL A 62 0.48 8.65 -9.57
N ILE A 63 0.08 7.45 -9.97
CA ILE A 63 0.38 6.89 -11.30
C ILE A 63 -0.22 7.76 -12.40
N ASP A 64 -1.49 8.16 -12.25
CA ASP A 64 -2.16 9.00 -13.23
C ASP A 64 -1.41 10.33 -13.42
N TYR A 65 -1.06 11.01 -12.31
CA TYR A 65 -0.25 12.23 -12.34
C TYR A 65 1.11 12.02 -13.00
N LEU A 66 1.84 10.98 -12.61
CA LEU A 66 3.18 10.71 -13.12
C LEU A 66 3.17 10.37 -14.62
N CYS A 67 2.14 9.67 -15.09
CA CYS A 67 2.00 9.33 -16.49
C CYS A 67 1.59 10.52 -17.35
N ALA A 68 0.59 11.30 -16.89
CA ALA A 68 -0.02 12.36 -17.68
C ALA A 68 0.80 13.66 -17.63
N ASP A 69 1.18 14.10 -16.41
CA ASP A 69 1.77 15.43 -16.20
C ASP A 69 3.29 15.39 -16.15
N ALA A 70 3.86 14.37 -15.51
CA ALA A 70 5.30 14.25 -15.34
C ALA A 70 6.00 13.45 -16.47
N GLY A 71 5.24 12.76 -17.31
CA GLY A 71 5.77 12.02 -18.45
C GLY A 71 6.64 10.81 -18.09
N VAL A 72 6.51 10.29 -16.87
CA VAL A 72 7.28 9.13 -16.40
C VAL A 72 6.86 7.87 -17.15
N ARG A 73 7.85 7.04 -17.51
CA ARG A 73 7.67 5.80 -18.25
C ARG A 73 8.26 4.58 -17.56
N GLN A 74 8.99 4.77 -16.48
CA GLN A 74 9.64 3.72 -15.72
C GLN A 74 9.17 3.76 -14.28
N PHE A 75 8.64 2.64 -13.81
CA PHE A 75 8.09 2.50 -12.46
C PHE A 75 8.78 1.35 -11.72
N VAL A 76 9.12 1.60 -10.49
CA VAL A 76 9.61 0.59 -9.55
C VAL A 76 8.57 0.43 -8.44
N ASP A 77 7.96 -0.73 -8.38
CA ASP A 77 7.05 -1.13 -7.32
C ASP A 77 7.87 -1.79 -6.20
N TRP A 78 8.10 -1.05 -5.11
CA TRP A 78 9.01 -1.45 -4.04
C TRP A 78 8.26 -1.91 -2.80
N GLY A 79 8.48 -3.15 -2.40
CA GLY A 79 7.93 -3.72 -1.19
C GLY A 79 7.08 -4.95 -1.42
N CYS A 80 5.91 -4.98 -0.84
CA CYS A 80 4.92 -6.01 -1.15
C CYS A 80 4.00 -5.44 -2.23
N PRO A 81 3.94 -6.03 -3.39
CA PRO A 81 3.17 -5.47 -4.47
C PRO A 81 1.69 -5.41 -4.10
N VAL A 82 1.14 -4.25 -4.28
CA VAL A 82 -0.29 -4.08 -4.30
C VAL A 82 -0.78 -4.71 -5.62
N PRO A 83 -1.69 -5.68 -5.59
CA PRO A 83 -2.23 -6.24 -6.81
C PRO A 83 -2.78 -5.14 -7.71
N GLY A 84 -2.47 -5.19 -9.01
CA GLY A 84 -2.98 -4.24 -9.98
C GLY A 84 -2.08 -3.03 -10.26
N THR A 85 -0.96 -2.82 -9.54
CA THR A 85 -0.06 -1.68 -9.83
C THR A 85 0.45 -1.70 -11.28
N ALA A 86 0.94 -2.85 -11.75
CA ALA A 86 1.47 -2.96 -13.12
C ALA A 86 0.38 -2.81 -14.18
N GLU A 87 -0.83 -3.31 -13.95
CA GLU A 87 -2.00 -3.12 -14.79
C GLU A 87 -2.36 -1.64 -14.84
N ARG A 88 -2.45 -0.98 -13.70
CA ARG A 88 -2.78 0.44 -13.61
C ARG A 88 -1.78 1.30 -14.37
N VAL A 89 -0.48 1.03 -14.23
CA VAL A 89 0.56 1.76 -14.99
C VAL A 89 0.39 1.55 -16.48
N ARG A 90 0.12 0.34 -16.96
CA ARG A 90 -0.09 0.05 -18.38
C ARG A 90 -1.34 0.73 -18.94
N ASP A 91 -2.40 0.77 -18.14
CA ASP A 91 -3.65 1.44 -18.52
C ASP A 91 -3.47 2.96 -18.61
N ALA A 92 -2.75 3.56 -17.63
CA ALA A 92 -2.46 4.99 -17.63
C ALA A 92 -1.44 5.39 -18.70
N CYS A 93 -0.50 4.52 -19.04
CA CYS A 93 0.58 4.81 -19.97
C CYS A 93 0.99 3.57 -20.77
N SER A 94 0.53 3.49 -22.03
CA SER A 94 1.00 2.46 -22.95
C SER A 94 2.49 2.62 -23.21
N GLY A 95 3.27 1.56 -23.00
CA GLY A 95 4.71 1.55 -23.17
C GLY A 95 5.51 1.89 -21.92
N ALA A 96 4.87 2.13 -20.76
CA ALA A 96 5.58 2.21 -19.50
C ALA A 96 6.03 0.81 -19.03
N SER A 97 7.20 0.78 -18.40
CA SER A 97 7.76 -0.43 -17.77
C SER A 97 7.55 -0.41 -16.26
N VAL A 98 7.31 -1.59 -15.69
CA VAL A 98 7.22 -1.78 -14.23
C VAL A 98 8.18 -2.87 -13.81
N VAL A 99 8.98 -2.56 -12.80
CA VAL A 99 9.86 -3.52 -12.13
C VAL A 99 9.40 -3.70 -10.70
N HIS A 100 9.04 -4.92 -10.33
CA HIS A 100 8.73 -5.24 -8.94
C HIS A 100 10.00 -5.56 -8.17
N VAL A 101 10.23 -4.86 -7.08
CA VAL A 101 11.29 -5.17 -6.12
C VAL A 101 10.67 -5.81 -4.89
N ALA A 102 10.93 -7.09 -4.69
CA ALA A 102 10.39 -7.89 -3.59
C ALA A 102 11.49 -8.17 -2.55
N PRO A 103 11.61 -7.37 -1.48
CA PRO A 103 12.63 -7.56 -0.46
C PRO A 103 12.51 -8.89 0.29
N HIS A 104 11.31 -9.45 0.38
CA HIS A 104 10.94 -10.55 1.26
C HIS A 104 10.25 -11.72 0.52
N GLY A 105 10.86 -12.25 -0.52
CA GLY A 105 10.48 -13.60 -0.99
C GLY A 105 9.16 -13.80 -1.73
N THR A 106 8.43 -12.73 -2.08
CA THR A 106 7.14 -12.82 -2.81
C THR A 106 7.31 -12.92 -4.34
N ALA A 107 8.51 -13.13 -4.83
CA ALA A 107 8.84 -13.14 -6.26
C ALA A 107 8.01 -14.14 -7.09
N GLY A 108 7.64 -15.30 -6.51
CA GLY A 108 6.89 -16.35 -7.22
C GLY A 108 5.46 -15.94 -7.61
N VAL A 109 4.82 -15.10 -6.80
CA VAL A 109 3.44 -14.63 -7.06
C VAL A 109 3.42 -13.53 -8.13
N LEU A 110 4.51 -12.78 -8.25
CA LEU A 110 4.63 -11.62 -9.15
C LEU A 110 5.05 -11.98 -10.56
N SER A 111 5.79 -13.06 -10.75
CA SER A 111 6.27 -13.50 -12.07
C SER A 111 5.14 -13.83 -13.04
N THR A 112 3.92 -14.05 -12.54
CA THR A 112 2.73 -14.32 -13.36
C THR A 112 2.10 -13.06 -13.97
N ALA A 113 2.45 -11.86 -13.49
CA ALA A 113 1.85 -10.61 -13.95
C ALA A 113 2.56 -9.97 -15.17
N GLY A 114 3.56 -10.63 -15.76
CA GLY A 114 4.28 -10.13 -16.93
C GLY A 114 5.19 -8.92 -16.66
N ALA A 115 5.48 -8.61 -15.40
CA ALA A 115 6.43 -7.58 -15.00
C ALA A 115 7.78 -8.19 -14.61
N ALA A 116 8.86 -7.42 -14.78
CA ALA A 116 10.19 -7.85 -14.30
C ALA A 116 10.20 -7.87 -12.77
N VAL A 117 10.78 -8.91 -12.17
CA VAL A 117 10.84 -9.06 -10.71
C VAL A 117 12.29 -9.15 -10.23
N LEU A 118 12.66 -8.28 -9.30
CA LEU A 118 13.94 -8.30 -8.60
C LEU A 118 13.71 -8.79 -7.17
N SER A 119 14.04 -10.05 -6.89
CA SER A 119 13.96 -10.63 -5.55
C SER A 119 15.13 -10.17 -4.68
N GLY A 120 14.85 -9.86 -3.42
CA GLY A 120 15.81 -9.36 -2.43
C GLY A 120 16.04 -10.26 -1.25
N GLU A 121 15.57 -11.50 -1.29
CA GLU A 121 15.64 -12.40 -0.15
C GLU A 121 17.07 -12.46 0.44
N GLY A 122 17.20 -12.09 1.70
CA GLY A 122 18.48 -12.00 2.40
C GLY A 122 19.39 -10.83 2.03
N SER A 123 18.95 -9.92 1.16
CA SER A 123 19.72 -8.74 0.74
C SER A 123 19.25 -7.48 1.45
N GLY A 124 20.19 -6.69 1.97
CA GLY A 124 19.86 -5.34 2.47
C GLY A 124 19.46 -4.39 1.34
N VAL A 125 18.79 -3.28 1.70
CA VAL A 125 18.28 -2.26 0.75
C VAL A 125 19.38 -1.78 -0.21
N ASP A 126 20.60 -1.48 0.29
CA ASP A 126 21.72 -1.02 -0.54
C ASP A 126 22.15 -2.06 -1.60
N ALA A 127 22.09 -3.34 -1.25
CA ALA A 127 22.40 -4.40 -2.21
C ALA A 127 21.33 -4.50 -3.31
N LEU A 128 20.04 -4.32 -2.94
CA LEU A 128 18.94 -4.28 -3.88
C LEU A 128 19.03 -3.08 -4.82
N LEU A 129 19.32 -1.89 -4.28
CA LEU A 129 19.49 -0.67 -5.08
C LEU A 129 20.66 -0.82 -6.06
N ARG A 130 21.81 -1.38 -5.63
CA ARG A 130 22.92 -1.66 -6.54
C ARG A 130 22.53 -2.64 -7.64
N ARG A 131 21.82 -3.72 -7.29
CA ARG A 131 21.34 -4.69 -8.29
C ARG A 131 20.35 -4.05 -9.27
N LEU A 132 19.43 -3.24 -8.78
CA LEU A 132 18.49 -2.50 -9.63
C LEU A 132 19.24 -1.58 -10.60
N GLY A 133 20.24 -0.83 -10.12
CA GLY A 133 21.07 0.05 -10.94
C GLY A 133 21.96 -0.65 -11.96
N THR A 134 22.29 -1.94 -11.76
CA THR A 134 23.15 -2.72 -12.66
C THR A 134 22.41 -3.74 -13.51
N SER A 135 21.13 -3.99 -13.22
CA SER A 135 20.33 -5.03 -13.91
C SER A 135 19.96 -4.67 -15.35
N GLY A 136 20.01 -3.38 -15.71
CA GLY A 136 19.47 -2.89 -16.98
C GLY A 136 17.95 -2.92 -17.07
N LEU A 137 17.24 -3.24 -15.96
CA LEU A 137 15.78 -3.22 -15.89
C LEU A 137 15.22 -1.80 -15.77
N VAL A 138 16.02 -0.88 -15.25
CA VAL A 138 15.70 0.53 -15.06
C VAL A 138 16.85 1.38 -15.57
N ASP A 139 16.56 2.37 -16.39
CA ASP A 139 17.51 3.39 -16.82
C ASP A 139 17.39 4.61 -15.91
N PHE A 140 18.32 4.78 -14.98
CA PHE A 140 18.36 5.89 -14.04
C PHE A 140 18.87 7.21 -14.65
N ASP A 141 19.28 7.23 -15.91
CA ASP A 141 19.55 8.46 -16.65
C ASP A 141 18.27 9.08 -17.25
N GLU A 142 17.15 8.35 -17.19
CA GLU A 142 15.80 8.80 -17.49
C GLU A 142 14.95 8.92 -16.21
N PRO A 143 13.84 9.68 -16.24
CA PRO A 143 12.96 9.80 -15.07
C PRO A 143 12.36 8.45 -14.61
N VAL A 144 12.49 8.17 -13.32
CA VAL A 144 11.99 6.93 -12.69
C VAL A 144 11.06 7.27 -11.53
N ALA A 145 9.95 6.57 -11.40
CA ALA A 145 9.11 6.63 -10.21
C ALA A 145 9.27 5.37 -9.35
N VAL A 146 9.55 5.56 -8.07
CA VAL A 146 9.55 4.49 -7.07
C VAL A 146 8.30 4.61 -6.21
N LEU A 147 7.48 3.57 -6.24
CA LEU A 147 6.24 3.46 -5.49
C LEU A 147 6.49 2.53 -4.29
N MET A 148 6.52 3.09 -3.08
CA MET A 148 6.55 2.28 -1.86
C MET A 148 5.15 1.75 -1.60
N THR A 149 4.91 0.51 -1.98
CA THR A 149 3.58 -0.11 -1.96
C THR A 149 3.14 -0.63 -0.60
N ARG A 150 3.92 -0.37 0.42
CA ARG A 150 3.58 -0.64 1.81
C ARG A 150 3.75 0.62 2.66
N PRO A 151 2.70 1.07 3.38
CA PRO A 151 2.85 2.15 4.35
C PRO A 151 3.87 1.78 5.42
N PHE A 152 4.78 2.70 5.73
CA PHE A 152 5.73 2.51 6.81
C PHE A 152 5.21 3.00 8.15
N THR A 153 5.82 2.54 9.24
CA THR A 153 5.52 2.96 10.61
C THR A 153 6.69 3.74 11.19
N ALA A 154 6.48 4.39 12.33
CA ALA A 154 7.56 5.09 13.04
C ALA A 154 8.70 4.14 13.49
N GLY A 155 8.38 2.86 13.73
CA GLY A 155 9.36 1.85 14.13
C GLY A 155 10.12 1.19 12.96
N ASP A 156 9.66 1.40 11.72
CA ASP A 156 10.25 0.83 10.52
C ASP A 156 10.20 1.85 9.37
N PRO A 157 10.95 2.96 9.47
CA PRO A 157 10.99 3.97 8.40
C PRO A 157 11.75 3.42 7.19
N PRO A 158 11.46 3.94 5.98
CA PRO A 158 12.18 3.54 4.78
C PRO A 158 13.67 3.89 4.90
N THR A 159 14.50 2.95 4.48
CA THR A 159 15.96 3.12 4.44
C THR A 159 16.45 3.18 3.00
N GLY A 160 17.63 3.76 2.78
CA GLY A 160 18.23 3.83 1.45
C GLY A 160 17.67 4.92 0.54
N THR A 161 16.87 5.86 1.06
CA THR A 161 16.34 6.98 0.27
C THR A 161 17.45 7.87 -0.30
N ASP A 162 18.55 8.09 0.45
CA ASP A 162 19.74 8.81 -0.04
C ASP A 162 20.39 8.09 -1.22
N ALA A 163 20.59 6.78 -1.10
CA ALA A 163 21.20 5.98 -2.15
C ALA A 163 20.30 5.92 -3.39
N LEU A 164 18.98 5.78 -3.20
CA LEU A 164 17.99 5.83 -4.28
C LEU A 164 18.04 7.20 -5.00
N HIS A 165 18.00 8.29 -4.24
CA HIS A 165 18.09 9.64 -4.80
C HIS A 165 19.37 9.84 -5.61
N ALA A 166 20.51 9.34 -5.11
CA ALA A 166 21.80 9.43 -5.81
C ALA A 166 21.82 8.60 -7.12
N LEU A 167 21.05 7.53 -7.21
CA LEU A 167 20.91 6.74 -8.44
C LEU A 167 20.10 7.46 -9.51
N MET A 168 19.10 8.26 -9.15
CA MET A 168 18.17 8.95 -10.06
C MET A 168 18.83 10.14 -10.78
N ARG A 169 19.79 9.88 -11.67
CA ARG A 169 20.52 10.93 -12.40
C ARG A 169 19.62 11.69 -13.39
N GLY A 170 18.69 11.00 -14.02
CA GLY A 170 17.66 11.59 -14.89
C GLY A 170 16.53 12.26 -14.13
N GLY A 171 16.63 12.35 -12.79
CA GLY A 171 15.56 12.79 -11.92
C GLY A 171 14.57 11.66 -11.62
N GLY A 172 13.51 11.97 -10.88
CA GLY A 172 12.50 10.96 -10.59
C GLY A 172 11.63 11.31 -9.40
N TYR A 173 10.88 10.33 -8.96
CA TYR A 173 9.85 10.51 -7.95
C TYR A 173 9.83 9.36 -6.94
N LEU A 174 9.48 9.67 -5.71
CA LEU A 174 9.30 8.71 -4.63
C LEU A 174 7.92 8.92 -4.00
N ALA A 175 7.05 7.93 -4.11
CA ALA A 175 5.76 7.90 -3.43
C ALA A 175 5.86 7.11 -2.13
N LEU A 176 5.46 7.73 -1.02
CA LEU A 176 5.44 7.13 0.31
C LEU A 176 4.07 7.30 0.96
N ALA A 177 3.68 6.30 1.76
CA ALA A 177 2.59 6.42 2.71
C ALA A 177 3.06 5.97 4.10
N SER A 178 2.46 6.51 5.15
CA SER A 178 2.89 6.26 6.53
C SER A 178 1.74 6.34 7.53
N THR A 179 1.78 5.47 8.51
CA THR A 179 0.98 5.59 9.75
C THR A 179 1.76 6.26 10.88
N ALA A 180 2.99 6.70 10.62
CA ALA A 180 3.80 7.45 11.56
C ALA A 180 3.32 8.90 11.68
N PRO A 181 3.70 9.63 12.75
CA PRO A 181 3.42 11.05 12.86
C PRO A 181 3.94 11.84 11.66
N HIS A 182 3.22 12.90 11.27
CA HIS A 182 3.49 13.72 10.09
C HIS A 182 4.97 14.14 9.96
N ALA A 183 5.58 14.65 11.04
CA ALA A 183 6.99 15.06 11.02
C ALA A 183 7.98 13.89 10.76
N VAL A 184 7.59 12.64 11.07
CA VAL A 184 8.40 11.45 10.75
C VAL A 184 8.23 11.13 9.27
N ALA A 185 7.01 11.24 8.76
CA ALA A 185 6.72 11.03 7.35
C ALA A 185 7.42 12.05 6.47
N GLU A 186 7.43 13.34 6.83
CA GLU A 186 8.16 14.37 6.09
C GLU A 186 9.67 14.08 6.01
N ARG A 187 10.28 13.69 7.14
CA ARG A 187 11.70 13.35 7.16
C ARG A 187 12.06 12.14 6.31
N ALA A 188 11.12 11.20 6.14
CA ALA A 188 11.33 10.02 5.32
C ALA A 188 11.47 10.34 3.81
N PHE A 189 11.02 11.51 3.39
CA PHE A 189 11.23 11.97 2.01
C PHE A 189 12.64 12.48 1.74
N LEU A 190 13.40 12.88 2.77
CA LEU A 190 14.74 13.41 2.53
C LEU A 190 15.62 12.38 1.80
N PRO A 191 16.38 12.80 0.77
CA PRO A 191 16.58 14.17 0.26
C PRO A 191 15.64 14.60 -0.88
N PHE A 192 14.57 13.84 -1.16
CA PHE A 192 13.55 14.23 -2.14
C PHE A 192 12.79 15.47 -1.67
N GLN A 193 12.38 16.30 -2.62
CA GLN A 193 11.58 17.49 -2.36
C GLN A 193 10.10 17.13 -2.48
N PRO A 194 9.30 17.19 -1.41
CA PRO A 194 7.86 16.93 -1.48
C PRO A 194 7.19 17.90 -2.47
N LEU A 195 6.31 17.35 -3.32
CA LEU A 195 5.45 18.13 -4.19
C LEU A 195 4.22 18.60 -3.42
N GLU A 196 3.66 19.75 -3.81
CA GLU A 196 2.36 20.20 -3.26
C GLU A 196 1.29 19.11 -3.38
N PRO A 197 0.51 18.91 -2.32
CA PRO A 197 0.40 19.68 -1.08
C PRO A 197 1.43 19.28 0.01
N GLY A 198 2.48 18.56 -0.31
CA GLY A 198 3.44 18.02 0.64
C GLY A 198 3.00 16.65 1.15
N VAL A 199 3.26 16.38 2.43
CA VAL A 199 2.73 15.22 3.13
C VAL A 199 1.33 15.58 3.65
N ALA A 200 0.32 14.84 3.24
CA ALA A 200 -1.07 15.08 3.60
C ALA A 200 -1.79 13.77 3.94
N ASP A 201 -3.02 13.85 4.43
CA ASP A 201 -3.85 12.65 4.58
C ASP A 201 -3.94 11.91 3.25
N ILE A 202 -3.81 10.60 3.30
CA ILE A 202 -3.72 9.75 2.09
C ILE A 202 -4.94 9.90 1.17
N ALA A 203 -6.11 10.16 1.73
CA ALA A 203 -7.33 10.37 0.97
C ALA A 203 -7.38 11.75 0.30
N TRP A 204 -6.56 12.71 0.78
CA TRP A 204 -6.54 14.08 0.27
C TRP A 204 -5.43 14.34 -0.76
N TRP A 205 -4.48 13.45 -0.87
CA TRP A 205 -3.37 13.68 -1.80
C TRP A 205 -3.70 13.23 -3.24
N PRO A 206 -3.46 14.04 -4.29
CA PRO A 206 -3.07 15.45 -4.31
C PRO A 206 -4.26 16.41 -4.11
N TYR A 207 -5.47 15.93 -4.24
CA TYR A 207 -6.73 16.66 -4.07
C TYR A 207 -7.64 15.87 -3.14
N PRO A 208 -8.45 16.55 -2.29
CA PRO A 208 -9.40 15.88 -1.42
C PRO A 208 -10.39 15.07 -2.27
N ASP A 209 -10.62 13.83 -1.85
CA ASP A 209 -11.71 13.02 -2.37
C ASP A 209 -13.03 13.55 -1.78
N GLU A 210 -14.09 13.66 -2.58
CA GLU A 210 -15.37 14.27 -2.14
C GLU A 210 -16.00 13.56 -0.94
N ASP A 211 -15.66 12.27 -0.75
CA ASP A 211 -16.21 11.42 0.32
C ASP A 211 -15.35 11.37 1.59
N VAL A 212 -14.32 12.21 1.72
CA VAL A 212 -13.40 12.14 2.87
C VAL A 212 -14.01 12.75 4.13
N SER A 213 -14.03 11.95 5.18
CA SER A 213 -14.41 12.40 6.52
C SER A 213 -13.46 13.47 7.06
N ASP A 214 -14.00 14.51 7.69
CA ASP A 214 -13.25 15.59 8.38
C ASP A 214 -12.27 15.04 9.45
N LYS A 215 -12.42 13.79 9.88
CA LYS A 215 -11.58 13.17 10.91
C LYS A 215 -10.22 12.68 10.40
N GLY A 216 -10.03 12.66 9.08
CA GLY A 216 -8.85 12.06 8.46
C GLY A 216 -8.82 10.53 8.56
N THR A 217 -7.89 9.91 7.83
CA THR A 217 -7.74 8.44 7.77
C THR A 217 -6.72 7.89 8.76
N GLY A 218 -5.91 8.76 9.38
CA GLY A 218 -4.77 8.35 10.21
C GLY A 218 -3.57 7.86 9.40
N ILE A 219 -3.64 7.90 8.07
CA ILE A 219 -2.52 7.59 7.18
C ILE A 219 -2.16 8.87 6.44
N VAL A 220 -0.89 9.21 6.42
CA VAL A 220 -0.37 10.32 5.61
C VAL A 220 0.40 9.77 4.42
N ALA A 221 0.38 10.51 3.32
CA ALA A 221 1.06 10.14 2.09
C ALA A 221 1.60 11.38 1.37
N GLY A 222 2.49 11.17 0.42
CA GLY A 222 3.04 12.23 -0.39
C GLY A 222 3.85 11.70 -1.55
N LEU A 223 4.26 12.62 -2.41
CA LEU A 223 5.13 12.39 -3.55
C LEU A 223 6.32 13.36 -3.48
N GLY A 224 7.52 12.81 -3.40
CA GLY A 224 8.76 13.57 -3.42
C GLY A 224 9.43 13.52 -4.79
N ARG A 225 10.10 14.60 -5.20
CA ARG A 225 10.82 14.72 -6.46
C ARG A 225 12.33 14.77 -6.24
N ALA A 226 13.07 13.98 -7.02
CA ALA A 226 14.50 14.16 -7.22
C ALA A 226 14.70 14.99 -8.50
N PRO A 227 15.41 16.14 -8.45
CA PRO A 227 15.71 16.91 -9.64
C PRO A 227 16.70 16.16 -10.53
N VAL A 228 16.69 16.49 -11.83
CA VAL A 228 17.70 16.00 -12.77
C VAL A 228 19.08 16.44 -12.26
N GLN A 229 19.97 15.49 -12.05
CA GLN A 229 21.32 15.78 -11.66
C GLN A 229 22.07 16.25 -12.92
N GLY A 230 22.43 17.52 -12.98
CA GLY A 230 23.15 18.09 -14.12
C GLY A 230 24.37 17.23 -14.44
N ARG A 231 24.48 16.75 -15.68
CA ARG A 231 25.73 16.20 -16.20
C ARG A 231 26.77 17.30 -16.01
N GLY A 232 27.65 17.13 -15.03
CA GLY A 232 28.73 18.10 -14.81
C GLY A 232 29.38 18.34 -16.17
N THR A 233 29.26 19.58 -16.65
CA THR A 233 29.92 20.01 -17.86
C THR A 233 31.41 19.78 -17.64
N ARG A 234 31.94 18.67 -18.21
CA ARG A 234 33.39 18.49 -18.28
C ARG A 234 33.91 19.74 -19.02
N ARG A 235 34.41 20.71 -18.25
CA ARG A 235 35.23 21.74 -18.84
C ARG A 235 36.45 21.04 -19.42
N TRP A 236 36.43 20.87 -20.72
CA TRP A 236 37.66 20.61 -21.46
C TRP A 236 38.58 21.80 -21.23
N ARG A 237 39.68 21.55 -20.54
CA ARG A 237 40.84 22.49 -20.52
C ARG A 237 41.81 22.08 -21.61
#